data_d184c5234c21f129752b88665a02f9a7
#
_entry.id   d184c5234c21f129752b88665a02f9a7
#
_cell.length_a   1.000
_cell.length_b   1.000
_cell.length_c   1.000
_cell.angle_alpha   90.00
_cell.angle_beta   90.00
_cell.angle_gamma   90.00
#
_symmetry.space_group_name_H-M   'P 1'
#
loop_
_entity.id
_entity.type
_entity.pdbx_description
1 polymer ?
#
loop_
_entity_poly.entity_id
_entity_poly.type
_entity_poly.pdbx_seq_one_letter_code
_entity_poly.pdbx_strand_id
1 'polypeptide(L)'
;MKHPLPYGFAKAQQMLLEDDGRERVLWATDNTAPSALGEVLRLHAVSRVEREDSAVLTERIARVYASGESSAATVVGEVESEVDLSRLLQDLPAVEDLLEAANDAPIIRMLNALLTQAAKDGASDIHIEPYERSSAVRFRVDGTLREVVQPNRALHAALISRLKIMAELDIAEKRLPQDGRISLRIGGRAIDVRVSTLPSAHGERAVLRLLDKSESKFTLEALGMSGEVLRSFNRLVHQPHGIVLVTGPTGSGKTTTLYASLGRIDTTSTNVLTVEDPIEYELAGIGQTQVNARIDLTFGKALRAILRQDPDVIMIGEIRDFETAQIAIQASLTGHLVLATLHTNDAPSAITRLIDMGVEPYLLSSSLLGAQAQRLVRKLCPACKRVDGDGRWHPVGCAACGQSGYKGRTGVYELMVVDDALRALIHGRAAESELLAAAKTGGFVPMRDDGARLVAEGVTSFEEVLRVTRD
;
A
#
# COMPACT_ATOMS: atom_id res chain seq x y z
N MET A 1 4.78 28.50 1.16
CA MET A 1 5.01 28.99 2.53
C MET A 1 6.36 28.49 3.00
N LYS A 2 7.20 29.35 3.60
CA LYS A 2 8.47 28.94 4.21
C LYS A 2 8.26 28.76 5.71
N HIS A 3 9.01 27.83 6.31
CA HIS A 3 8.95 27.53 7.73
C HIS A 3 10.35 27.69 8.34
N PRO A 4 10.69 28.89 8.80
CA PRO A 4 12.08 29.23 9.21
C PRO A 4 12.58 28.54 10.48
N LEU A 5 11.68 27.95 11.30
CA LEU A 5 12.09 27.22 12.51
C LEU A 5 12.51 25.80 12.17
N PRO A 6 13.55 25.21 12.82
CA PRO A 6 13.85 23.80 12.71
C PRO A 6 12.70 22.93 13.26
N TYR A 7 12.42 21.77 12.65
CA TYR A 7 11.33 20.87 13.07
C TYR A 7 11.42 20.46 14.54
N GLY A 8 12.62 20.03 14.99
CA GLY A 8 12.82 19.63 16.40
C GLY A 8 12.51 20.77 17.38
N PHE A 9 12.87 22.01 17.04
CA PHE A 9 12.55 23.19 17.85
C PHE A 9 11.03 23.49 17.81
N ALA A 10 10.43 23.50 16.63
CA ALA A 10 9.00 23.74 16.44
C ALA A 10 8.16 22.73 17.23
N LYS A 11 8.51 21.45 17.18
CA LYS A 11 7.85 20.38 17.92
C LYS A 11 8.05 20.49 19.44
N ALA A 12 9.30 20.65 19.88
CA ALA A 12 9.64 20.71 21.31
C ALA A 12 9.03 21.92 22.00
N GLN A 13 8.99 23.07 21.34
CA GLN A 13 8.45 24.31 21.88
C GLN A 13 6.99 24.58 21.51
N GLN A 14 6.36 23.66 20.76
CA GLN A 14 4.99 23.80 20.28
C GLN A 14 4.74 25.15 19.60
N MET A 15 5.57 25.48 18.61
CA MET A 15 5.50 26.71 17.81
C MET A 15 5.68 26.42 16.33
N LEU A 16 4.96 27.16 15.49
CA LEU A 16 5.11 27.11 14.04
C LEU A 16 5.19 28.52 13.46
N LEU A 17 6.26 28.84 12.76
CA LEU A 17 6.40 30.10 12.04
C LEU A 17 6.13 29.87 10.56
N GLU A 18 5.08 30.50 10.06
CA GLU A 18 4.68 30.49 8.65
C GLU A 18 5.04 31.81 7.98
N ASP A 19 5.72 31.74 6.84
CA ASP A 19 6.10 32.91 6.02
C ASP A 19 5.53 32.72 4.61
N ASP A 20 4.57 33.54 4.22
CA ASP A 20 3.97 33.54 2.87
C ASP A 20 4.61 34.57 1.93
N GLY A 21 5.67 35.25 2.38
CA GLY A 21 6.37 36.31 1.65
C GLY A 21 5.73 37.68 1.81
N ARG A 22 4.56 37.80 2.49
CA ARG A 22 3.88 39.06 2.81
C ARG A 22 3.75 39.24 4.31
N GLU A 23 3.37 38.19 5.02
CA GLU A 23 3.22 38.17 6.48
C GLU A 23 3.94 36.99 7.09
N ARG A 24 4.41 37.15 8.34
CA ARG A 24 4.95 36.08 9.15
C ARG A 24 4.07 35.87 10.38
N VAL A 25 3.40 34.71 10.41
CA VAL A 25 2.49 34.35 11.50
C VAL A 25 3.15 33.29 12.37
N LEU A 26 3.28 33.59 13.66
CA LEU A 26 3.78 32.63 14.65
C LEU A 26 2.59 32.00 15.38
N TRP A 27 2.40 30.72 15.19
CA TRP A 27 1.44 29.90 15.92
C TRP A 27 2.09 29.36 17.19
N ALA A 28 1.41 29.46 18.34
CA ALA A 28 1.89 29.01 19.65
C ALA A 28 0.73 28.39 20.43
N THR A 29 1.05 27.59 21.45
CA THR A 29 0.07 27.02 22.38
C THR A 29 0.20 27.68 23.79
N ASP A 30 -0.72 27.36 24.69
CA ASP A 30 -0.62 27.78 26.07
C ASP A 30 0.55 27.11 26.82
N ASN A 31 1.08 26.01 26.28
CA ASN A 31 2.24 25.27 26.80
C ASN A 31 3.59 25.79 26.25
N THR A 32 3.57 26.74 25.32
CA THR A 32 4.78 27.29 24.71
C THR A 32 5.58 28.08 25.76
N ALA A 33 6.88 27.74 25.91
CA ALA A 33 7.76 28.40 26.87
C ALA A 33 7.94 29.88 26.51
N PRO A 34 7.71 30.82 27.45
CA PRO A 34 7.85 32.27 27.21
C PRO A 34 9.25 32.69 26.73
N SER A 35 10.30 31.99 27.19
CA SER A 35 11.68 32.20 26.74
C SER A 35 11.87 31.84 25.25
N ALA A 36 11.33 30.72 24.81
CA ALA A 36 11.40 30.29 23.42
C ALA A 36 10.59 31.23 22.51
N LEU A 37 9.41 31.65 22.94
CA LEU A 37 8.60 32.65 22.25
C LEU A 37 9.37 33.97 22.08
N GLY A 38 9.98 34.46 23.15
CA GLY A 38 10.79 35.68 23.12
C GLY A 38 11.99 35.57 22.17
N GLU A 39 12.63 34.42 22.09
CA GLU A 39 13.75 34.20 21.19
C GLU A 39 13.34 34.20 19.71
N VAL A 40 12.23 33.54 19.39
CA VAL A 40 11.70 33.55 18.01
C VAL A 40 11.27 34.96 17.59
N LEU A 41 10.61 35.70 18.46
CA LEU A 41 10.23 37.08 18.17
C LEU A 41 11.43 38.01 17.98
N ARG A 42 12.55 37.74 18.67
CA ARG A 42 13.80 38.49 18.54
C ARG A 42 14.55 38.20 17.24
N LEU A 43 14.54 36.93 16.81
CA LEU A 43 15.29 36.43 15.63
C LEU A 43 14.54 36.61 14.34
N HIS A 44 13.23 36.58 14.39
CA HIS A 44 12.38 36.65 13.21
C HIS A 44 11.42 37.84 13.28
N ALA A 45 11.27 38.54 12.16
CA ALA A 45 10.29 39.64 12.06
C ALA A 45 8.87 39.03 11.95
N VAL A 46 8.25 38.76 13.11
CA VAL A 46 6.90 38.20 13.23
C VAL A 46 5.87 39.30 13.09
N SER A 47 4.89 39.16 12.19
CA SER A 47 3.82 40.13 11.97
C SER A 47 2.71 40.02 13.03
N ARG A 48 2.38 38.76 13.42
CA ARG A 48 1.39 38.48 14.47
C ARG A 48 1.64 37.12 15.10
N VAL A 49 1.14 36.98 16.35
CA VAL A 49 1.17 35.70 17.09
C VAL A 49 -0.26 35.23 17.27
N GLU A 50 -0.53 34.00 16.86
CA GLU A 50 -1.83 33.33 16.98
C GLU A 50 -1.72 32.18 17.97
N ARG A 51 -2.80 31.87 18.67
CA ARG A 51 -2.87 30.73 19.58
C ARG A 51 -3.72 29.63 19.00
N GLU A 52 -3.27 28.41 19.16
CA GLU A 52 -3.95 27.20 18.69
C GLU A 52 -3.89 26.11 19.76
N ASP A 53 -4.84 25.19 19.74
CA ASP A 53 -4.83 24.02 20.64
C ASP A 53 -3.58 23.17 20.41
N SER A 54 -3.01 22.61 21.50
CA SER A 54 -1.75 21.86 21.47
C SER A 54 -1.81 20.63 20.55
N ALA A 55 -2.93 19.90 20.53
CA ALA A 55 -3.09 18.72 19.68
C ALA A 55 -3.18 19.13 18.20
N VAL A 56 -3.94 20.20 17.91
CA VAL A 56 -4.12 20.72 16.55
C VAL A 56 -2.80 21.28 16.00
N LEU A 57 -2.07 22.06 16.82
CA LEU A 57 -0.80 22.63 16.40
C LEU A 57 0.26 21.55 16.18
N THR A 58 0.30 20.53 17.02
CA THR A 58 1.23 19.38 16.86
C THR A 58 0.99 18.65 15.54
N GLU A 59 -0.29 18.39 15.20
CA GLU A 59 -0.63 17.78 13.91
C GLU A 59 -0.29 18.69 12.72
N ARG A 60 -0.53 20.00 12.88
CA ARG A 60 -0.19 21.01 11.85
C ARG A 60 1.32 21.09 11.62
N ILE A 61 2.14 21.14 12.70
CA ILE A 61 3.60 21.10 12.60
C ILE A 61 4.04 19.85 11.84
N ALA A 62 3.57 18.66 12.22
CA ALA A 62 3.94 17.43 11.54
C ALA A 62 3.57 17.47 10.05
N ARG A 63 2.38 17.94 9.70
CA ARG A 63 1.89 18.06 8.30
C ARG A 63 2.73 19.04 7.48
N VAL A 64 3.04 20.18 8.05
CA VAL A 64 3.76 21.28 7.38
C VAL A 64 5.21 20.87 7.08
N TYR A 65 5.92 20.31 8.06
CA TYR A 65 7.29 19.88 7.85
C TYR A 65 7.41 18.59 7.00
N ALA A 66 6.42 17.70 7.05
CA ALA A 66 6.32 16.60 6.09
C ALA A 66 6.12 17.09 4.64
N SER A 67 5.57 18.29 4.45
CA SER A 67 5.37 18.92 3.14
C SER A 67 6.48 19.89 2.69
N GLY A 68 7.58 20.03 3.45
CA GLY A 68 8.69 20.96 3.20
C GLY A 68 9.36 20.85 1.81
N GLU A 69 9.90 21.98 1.32
CA GLU A 69 10.33 22.19 -0.08
C GLU A 69 11.64 21.49 -0.51
N SER A 70 12.40 20.84 0.39
CA SER A 70 13.63 20.16 0.01
C SER A 70 13.33 18.83 -0.68
N SER A 71 13.49 18.78 -2.01
CA SER A 71 13.39 17.53 -2.75
C SER A 71 14.58 16.61 -2.43
N ALA A 72 14.39 15.30 -2.51
CA ALA A 72 15.48 14.34 -2.37
C ALA A 72 16.64 14.63 -3.34
N ALA A 73 16.34 15.12 -4.54
CA ALA A 73 17.33 15.50 -5.53
C ALA A 73 18.23 16.68 -5.06
N THR A 74 17.65 17.68 -4.37
CA THR A 74 18.43 18.80 -3.79
C THR A 74 19.38 18.30 -2.71
N VAL A 75 18.88 17.48 -1.78
CA VAL A 75 19.70 16.92 -0.69
C VAL A 75 20.80 16.01 -1.23
N VAL A 76 20.52 15.21 -2.25
CA VAL A 76 21.53 14.37 -2.92
C VAL A 76 22.63 15.21 -3.54
N GLY A 77 22.29 16.30 -4.25
CA GLY A 77 23.27 17.23 -4.83
C GLY A 77 24.17 17.91 -3.78
N GLU A 78 23.58 18.31 -2.64
CA GLU A 78 24.34 18.85 -1.49
C GLU A 78 25.31 17.80 -0.91
N VAL A 79 24.82 16.59 -0.69
CA VAL A 79 25.63 15.47 -0.17
C VAL A 79 26.78 15.12 -1.12
N GLU A 80 26.56 15.10 -2.43
CA GLU A 80 27.62 14.83 -3.41
C GLU A 80 28.73 15.89 -3.41
N SER A 81 28.38 17.15 -3.05
CA SER A 81 29.38 18.23 -2.95
C SER A 81 30.16 18.25 -1.64
N GLU A 82 29.61 17.65 -0.56
CA GLU A 82 30.23 17.65 0.78
C GLU A 82 31.07 16.42 1.10
N VAL A 83 31.02 15.36 0.29
CA VAL A 83 31.53 14.04 0.70
C VAL A 83 33.03 13.85 0.43
N ASP A 84 33.80 13.77 1.51
CA ASP A 84 35.07 13.05 1.55
C ASP A 84 34.83 11.59 1.94
N LEU A 85 34.91 10.70 0.95
CA LEU A 85 34.49 9.28 1.03
C LEU A 85 35.12 8.46 2.16
N SER A 86 36.28 8.89 2.68
CA SER A 86 37.09 8.14 3.65
C SER A 86 36.54 8.19 5.08
N ARG A 87 35.65 9.14 5.41
CA ARG A 87 35.09 9.32 6.78
C ARG A 87 33.72 8.70 7.00
N LEU A 88 33.00 8.29 5.94
CA LEU A 88 31.58 7.91 5.98
C LEU A 88 31.25 6.59 6.67
N LEU A 89 32.24 5.76 6.98
CA LEU A 89 31.99 4.39 7.44
C LEU A 89 32.10 4.19 8.97
N GLN A 90 32.36 5.22 9.75
CA GLN A 90 32.81 5.05 11.15
C GLN A 90 31.78 5.37 12.25
N ASP A 91 30.72 6.16 12.02
CA ASP A 91 29.78 6.54 13.11
C ASP A 91 28.30 6.38 12.73
N LEU A 92 27.60 5.43 13.36
CA LEU A 92 26.19 5.12 13.04
C LEU A 92 25.32 4.93 14.29
N PRO A 93 24.57 5.94 14.76
CA PRO A 93 23.53 5.80 15.80
C PRO A 93 22.17 5.34 15.25
N ALA A 94 21.32 4.78 16.12
CA ALA A 94 19.92 4.44 15.82
C ALA A 94 19.04 5.70 15.71
N VAL A 95 18.07 5.71 14.78
CA VAL A 95 17.23 6.88 14.49
C VAL A 95 15.79 6.63 14.93
N GLU A 96 15.22 7.51 15.74
CA GLU A 96 13.82 7.44 16.21
C GLU A 96 12.82 8.23 15.35
N ASP A 97 13.17 9.42 14.82
CA ASP A 97 12.35 10.18 13.86
C ASP A 97 13.24 10.83 12.79
N LEU A 98 12.92 10.61 11.51
CA LEU A 98 13.72 11.05 10.38
C LEU A 98 13.79 12.59 10.24
N LEU A 99 12.81 13.32 10.74
CA LEU A 99 12.77 14.78 10.69
C LEU A 99 13.62 15.43 11.82
N GLU A 100 13.96 14.67 12.86
CA GLU A 100 14.80 15.13 13.97
C GLU A 100 16.30 14.98 13.69
N ALA A 101 16.67 14.16 12.69
CA ALA A 101 18.05 13.78 12.35
C ALA A 101 18.82 14.83 11.51
N ALA A 102 18.65 16.12 11.79
CA ALA A 102 19.23 17.22 10.99
C ALA A 102 20.78 17.35 11.01
N ASN A 103 21.46 16.63 11.91
CA ASN A 103 22.94 16.72 12.08
C ASN A 103 23.69 15.43 11.71
N ASP A 104 23.05 14.51 11.03
CA ASP A 104 23.61 13.20 10.71
C ASP A 104 24.57 13.22 9.50
N ALA A 105 25.40 12.17 9.40
CA ALA A 105 26.29 11.96 8.28
C ALA A 105 25.56 12.09 6.93
N PRO A 106 26.24 12.58 5.87
CA PRO A 106 25.59 12.87 4.57
C PRO A 106 24.75 11.74 3.98
N ILE A 107 25.16 10.48 4.14
CA ILE A 107 24.40 9.30 3.69
C ILE A 107 23.07 9.14 4.44
N ILE A 108 23.05 9.45 5.73
CA ILE A 108 21.84 9.37 6.55
C ILE A 108 20.85 10.44 6.09
N ARG A 109 21.31 11.68 5.91
CA ARG A 109 20.49 12.78 5.37
C ARG A 109 19.89 12.42 4.00
N MET A 110 20.69 11.84 3.12
CA MET A 110 20.24 11.40 1.79
C MET A 110 19.16 10.31 1.89
N LEU A 111 19.38 9.27 2.71
CA LEU A 111 18.41 8.19 2.87
C LEU A 111 17.10 8.68 3.52
N ASN A 112 17.21 9.53 4.53
CA ASN A 112 16.06 10.16 5.20
C ASN A 112 15.26 11.03 4.22
N ALA A 113 15.93 11.80 3.35
CA ALA A 113 15.28 12.59 2.32
C ALA A 113 14.54 11.71 1.30
N LEU A 114 15.14 10.59 0.86
CA LEU A 114 14.51 9.63 -0.04
C LEU A 114 13.27 8.99 0.58
N LEU A 115 13.35 8.53 1.83
CA LEU A 115 12.23 7.92 2.55
C LEU A 115 11.09 8.93 2.78
N THR A 116 11.45 10.15 3.19
CA THR A 116 10.48 11.23 3.40
C THR A 116 9.78 11.63 2.10
N GLN A 117 10.54 11.78 1.02
CA GLN A 117 9.99 12.11 -0.30
C GLN A 117 9.09 10.98 -0.82
N ALA A 118 9.49 9.71 -0.65
CA ALA A 118 8.69 8.57 -1.05
C ALA A 118 7.35 8.51 -0.31
N ALA A 119 7.36 8.72 1.02
CA ALA A 119 6.14 8.78 1.82
C ALA A 119 5.23 9.95 1.41
N LYS A 120 5.81 11.13 1.15
CA LYS A 120 5.08 12.32 0.67
C LYS A 120 4.42 12.08 -0.70
N ASP A 121 5.12 11.41 -1.60
CA ASP A 121 4.63 11.10 -2.95
C ASP A 121 3.67 9.92 -2.99
N GLY A 122 3.42 9.24 -1.85
CA GLY A 122 2.60 8.02 -1.78
C GLY A 122 3.22 6.85 -2.54
N ALA A 123 4.55 6.76 -2.55
CA ALA A 123 5.24 5.65 -3.19
C ALA A 123 5.00 4.35 -2.42
N SER A 124 4.69 3.28 -3.14
CA SER A 124 4.62 1.93 -2.58
C SER A 124 6.00 1.29 -2.41
N ASP A 125 6.91 1.57 -3.34
CA ASP A 125 8.26 0.98 -3.32
C ASP A 125 9.32 2.01 -3.73
N ILE A 126 10.51 1.91 -3.11
CA ILE A 126 11.74 2.60 -3.52
C ILE A 126 12.68 1.55 -4.07
N HIS A 127 13.18 1.77 -5.27
CA HIS A 127 14.20 0.93 -5.91
C HIS A 127 15.52 1.69 -5.92
N ILE A 128 16.58 1.11 -5.38
CA ILE A 128 17.95 1.62 -5.42
C ILE A 128 18.77 0.64 -6.23
N GLU A 129 19.18 1.04 -7.42
CA GLU A 129 19.70 0.14 -8.44
C GLU A 129 21.07 0.58 -8.93
N PRO A 130 22.09 -0.31 -8.86
CA PRO A 130 23.40 -0.04 -9.40
C PRO A 130 23.46 -0.38 -10.89
N TYR A 131 24.08 0.49 -11.66
CA TYR A 131 24.47 0.26 -13.05
C TYR A 131 25.99 0.38 -13.20
N GLU A 132 26.51 0.13 -14.39
CA GLU A 132 27.95 0.15 -14.65
C GLU A 132 28.61 1.49 -14.23
N ARG A 133 28.02 2.61 -14.61
CA ARG A 133 28.59 3.96 -14.39
C ARG A 133 27.75 4.86 -13.49
N SER A 134 26.56 4.46 -13.11
CA SER A 134 25.62 5.25 -12.34
C SER A 134 24.89 4.41 -11.30
N SER A 135 24.20 5.07 -10.42
CA SER A 135 23.15 4.49 -9.60
C SER A 135 21.83 5.20 -9.90
N ALA A 136 20.70 4.52 -9.78
CA ALA A 136 19.40 5.16 -9.94
C ALA A 136 18.51 4.86 -8.74
N VAL A 137 17.77 5.87 -8.27
CA VAL A 137 16.72 5.73 -7.30
C VAL A 137 15.39 5.98 -8.00
N ARG A 138 14.51 4.99 -7.99
CA ARG A 138 13.20 5.05 -8.62
C ARG A 138 12.11 4.79 -7.60
N PHE A 139 11.03 5.56 -7.66
CA PHE A 139 9.84 5.34 -6.85
C PHE A 139 8.74 4.69 -7.67
N ARG A 140 8.02 3.74 -7.07
CA ARG A 140 6.78 3.23 -7.63
C ARG A 140 5.61 4.01 -7.04
N VAL A 141 5.02 4.89 -7.83
CA VAL A 141 3.86 5.70 -7.44
C VAL A 141 2.68 5.30 -8.32
N ASP A 142 1.55 4.97 -7.69
CA ASP A 142 0.34 4.50 -8.38
C ASP A 142 0.61 3.36 -9.38
N GLY A 143 1.51 2.42 -9.02
CA GLY A 143 1.89 1.25 -9.82
C GLY A 143 2.96 1.53 -10.89
N THR A 144 3.30 2.80 -11.17
CA THR A 144 4.28 3.18 -12.20
C THR A 144 5.62 3.55 -11.57
N LEU A 145 6.72 3.00 -12.10
CA LEU A 145 8.07 3.39 -11.73
C LEU A 145 8.45 4.73 -12.39
N ARG A 146 8.97 5.65 -11.58
CA ARG A 146 9.58 6.90 -12.06
C ARG A 146 10.95 7.10 -11.41
N GLU A 147 11.88 7.61 -12.16
CA GLU A 147 13.19 8.00 -11.65
C GLU A 147 13.07 9.28 -10.85
N VAL A 148 13.72 9.32 -9.68
CA VAL A 148 13.71 10.46 -8.77
C VAL A 148 15.07 11.15 -8.76
N VAL A 149 16.15 10.36 -8.69
CA VAL A 149 17.51 10.87 -8.64
C VAL A 149 18.50 9.79 -9.12
N GLN A 150 19.62 10.21 -9.68
CA GLN A 150 20.73 9.36 -10.05
C GLN A 150 21.96 9.70 -9.18
N PRO A 151 22.11 9.09 -8.00
CA PRO A 151 23.26 9.33 -7.15
C PRO A 151 24.56 8.88 -7.83
N ASN A 152 25.67 9.54 -7.45
CA ASN A 152 26.98 9.08 -7.85
C ASN A 152 27.20 7.61 -7.46
N ARG A 153 27.80 6.85 -8.36
CA ARG A 153 28.08 5.42 -8.18
C ARG A 153 28.84 5.13 -6.86
N ALA A 154 29.72 6.03 -6.45
CA ALA A 154 30.48 5.90 -5.21
C ALA A 154 29.61 5.89 -3.94
N LEU A 155 28.48 6.57 -3.94
CA LEU A 155 27.54 6.62 -2.82
C LEU A 155 26.67 5.37 -2.69
N HIS A 156 26.54 4.58 -3.76
CA HIS A 156 25.66 3.42 -3.80
C HIS A 156 25.97 2.40 -2.70
N ALA A 157 27.23 2.00 -2.57
CA ALA A 157 27.65 1.01 -1.57
C ALA A 157 27.37 1.49 -0.13
N ALA A 158 27.58 2.78 0.14
CA ALA A 158 27.31 3.37 1.44
C ALA A 158 25.80 3.43 1.75
N LEU A 159 24.96 3.75 0.76
CA LEU A 159 23.50 3.68 0.89
C LEU A 159 23.02 2.28 1.23
N ILE A 160 23.50 1.26 0.50
CA ILE A 160 23.12 -0.14 0.75
C ILE A 160 23.60 -0.59 2.14
N SER A 161 24.84 -0.25 2.54
CA SER A 161 25.35 -0.58 3.87
C SER A 161 24.51 0.05 4.97
N ARG A 162 24.11 1.33 4.82
CA ARG A 162 23.22 1.99 5.80
C ARG A 162 21.85 1.35 5.86
N LEU A 163 21.25 0.99 4.71
CA LEU A 163 19.99 0.26 4.66
C LEU A 163 20.08 -1.08 5.37
N LYS A 164 21.16 -1.84 5.15
CA LYS A 164 21.37 -3.12 5.84
C LYS A 164 21.44 -2.96 7.36
N ILE A 165 22.14 -1.93 7.85
CA ILE A 165 22.20 -1.64 9.28
C ILE A 165 20.80 -1.36 9.83
N MET A 166 20.04 -0.48 9.17
CA MET A 166 18.69 -0.12 9.61
C MET A 166 17.71 -1.30 9.58
N ALA A 167 17.93 -2.24 8.67
CA ALA A 167 17.11 -3.44 8.49
C ALA A 167 17.62 -4.67 9.25
N GLU A 168 18.67 -4.51 10.10
CA GLU A 168 19.34 -5.56 10.86
C GLU A 168 19.85 -6.71 9.99
N LEU A 169 20.40 -6.36 8.80
CA LEU A 169 20.96 -7.30 7.83
C LEU A 169 22.50 -7.36 7.95
N ASP A 170 23.08 -8.45 7.47
CA ASP A 170 24.53 -8.64 7.45
C ASP A 170 25.19 -7.76 6.37
N ILE A 171 26.00 -6.79 6.81
CA ILE A 171 26.71 -5.85 5.93
C ILE A 171 27.85 -6.53 5.16
N ALA A 172 28.48 -7.53 5.77
CA ALA A 172 29.63 -8.23 5.20
C ALA A 172 29.20 -9.18 4.06
N GLU A 173 28.04 -9.81 4.16
CA GLU A 173 27.50 -10.71 3.14
C GLU A 173 26.87 -9.91 1.99
N LYS A 174 27.49 -9.95 0.81
CA LYS A 174 27.08 -9.23 -0.41
C LYS A 174 26.71 -10.15 -1.58
N ARG A 175 26.80 -11.47 -1.37
CA ARG A 175 26.63 -12.50 -2.41
C ARG A 175 25.27 -13.18 -2.35
N LEU A 176 24.56 -13.04 -1.24
CA LEU A 176 23.26 -13.67 -1.01
C LEU A 176 22.15 -12.64 -0.87
N PRO A 177 20.93 -12.92 -1.33
CA PRO A 177 19.77 -12.10 -1.05
C PRO A 177 19.52 -12.02 0.45
N GLN A 178 19.08 -10.87 0.93
CA GLN A 178 18.69 -10.67 2.32
C GLN A 178 17.40 -9.89 2.40
N ASP A 179 16.55 -10.26 3.34
CA ASP A 179 15.28 -9.59 3.63
C ASP A 179 15.25 -9.14 5.09
N GLY A 180 14.82 -7.90 5.31
CA GLY A 180 14.73 -7.30 6.64
C GLY A 180 13.60 -6.29 6.75
N ARG A 181 13.51 -5.64 7.91
CA ARG A 181 12.42 -4.70 8.20
C ARG A 181 12.96 -3.49 8.96
N ILE A 182 12.46 -2.31 8.62
CA ILE A 182 12.75 -1.06 9.30
C ILE A 182 11.42 -0.50 9.79
N SER A 183 11.30 -0.20 11.08
CA SER A 183 10.18 0.56 11.63
C SER A 183 10.65 1.98 11.91
N LEU A 184 9.98 2.96 11.34
CA LEU A 184 10.37 4.37 11.45
C LEU A 184 9.16 5.30 11.54
N ARG A 185 9.40 6.54 11.90
CA ARG A 185 8.37 7.59 11.88
C ARG A 185 8.75 8.68 10.90
N ILE A 186 7.79 9.10 10.09
CA ILE A 186 7.93 10.23 9.15
C ILE A 186 6.82 11.23 9.44
N GLY A 187 7.15 12.40 9.97
CA GLY A 187 6.16 13.42 10.32
C GLY A 187 5.10 12.91 11.30
N GLY A 188 5.50 12.12 12.28
CA GLY A 188 4.62 11.51 13.29
C GLY A 188 3.88 10.25 12.86
N ARG A 189 3.88 9.89 11.57
CA ARG A 189 3.26 8.65 11.05
C ARG A 189 4.21 7.47 11.23
N ALA A 190 3.69 6.36 11.74
CA ALA A 190 4.43 5.11 11.82
C ALA A 190 4.43 4.42 10.45
N ILE A 191 5.61 4.19 9.89
CA ILE A 191 5.80 3.52 8.60
C ILE A 191 6.68 2.30 8.83
N ASP A 192 6.21 1.15 8.37
CA ASP A 192 7.01 -0.05 8.25
C ASP A 192 7.60 -0.13 6.84
N VAL A 193 8.89 -0.43 6.74
CA VAL A 193 9.59 -0.60 5.47
C VAL A 193 10.15 -2.01 5.41
N ARG A 194 9.68 -2.81 4.47
CA ARG A 194 10.29 -4.10 4.14
C ARG A 194 11.43 -3.85 3.17
N VAL A 195 12.62 -4.32 3.51
CA VAL A 195 13.83 -4.15 2.71
C VAL A 195 14.25 -5.50 2.16
N SER A 196 14.41 -5.58 0.85
CA SER A 196 15.00 -6.74 0.17
C SER A 196 16.25 -6.30 -0.59
N THR A 197 17.37 -6.98 -0.36
CA THR A 197 18.61 -6.77 -1.10
C THR A 197 18.91 -7.97 -1.99
N LEU A 198 19.40 -7.71 -3.19
CA LEU A 198 19.73 -8.73 -4.17
C LEU A 198 21.07 -8.41 -4.82
N PRO A 199 22.05 -9.34 -4.82
CA PRO A 199 23.27 -9.21 -5.59
C PRO A 199 22.99 -9.04 -7.09
N SER A 200 23.70 -8.10 -7.73
CA SER A 200 23.65 -7.90 -9.18
C SER A 200 25.06 -7.70 -9.74
N ALA A 201 25.20 -7.67 -11.07
CA ALA A 201 26.50 -7.53 -11.75
C ALA A 201 27.31 -6.29 -11.30
N HIS A 202 26.62 -5.22 -10.90
CA HIS A 202 27.23 -3.96 -10.55
C HIS A 202 27.15 -3.61 -9.05
N GLY A 203 26.82 -4.56 -8.19
CA GLY A 203 26.65 -4.42 -6.74
C GLY A 203 25.26 -4.86 -6.28
N GLU A 204 24.93 -4.66 -5.01
CA GLU A 204 23.63 -5.03 -4.50
C GLU A 204 22.57 -4.00 -4.90
N ARG A 205 21.43 -4.46 -5.41
CA ARG A 205 20.24 -3.63 -5.54
C ARG A 205 19.39 -3.76 -4.28
N ALA A 206 18.65 -2.74 -3.94
CA ALA A 206 17.68 -2.81 -2.85
C ALA A 206 16.30 -2.37 -3.33
N VAL A 207 15.27 -3.03 -2.79
CA VAL A 207 13.87 -2.62 -2.93
C VAL A 207 13.31 -2.43 -1.52
N LEU A 208 12.75 -1.25 -1.27
CA LEU A 208 12.12 -0.90 -0.01
C LEU A 208 10.63 -0.76 -0.26
N ARG A 209 9.80 -1.60 0.35
CA ARG A 209 8.34 -1.48 0.32
C ARG A 209 7.86 -0.72 1.53
N LEU A 210 7.18 0.40 1.31
CA LEU A 210 6.63 1.25 2.36
C LEU A 210 5.22 0.79 2.71
N LEU A 211 4.98 0.56 4.00
CA LEU A 211 3.67 0.17 4.56
C LEU A 211 3.26 1.23 5.57
N ASP A 212 2.34 2.12 5.17
CA ASP A 212 1.79 3.13 6.08
C ASP A 212 0.72 2.48 6.97
N LYS A 213 0.98 2.42 8.28
CA LYS A 213 0.04 1.85 9.26
C LYS A 213 -1.12 2.79 9.58
N SER A 214 -1.05 4.05 9.21
CA SER A 214 -2.08 5.05 9.54
C SER A 214 -3.29 5.00 8.58
N GLU A 215 -3.15 4.40 7.40
CA GLU A 215 -4.20 4.35 6.37
C GLU A 215 -5.15 3.14 6.47
N SER A 216 -5.19 2.45 7.59
CA SER A 216 -5.79 1.12 7.76
C SER A 216 -7.33 1.06 7.77
N LYS A 217 -8.06 2.09 7.39
CA LYS A 217 -9.55 2.08 7.39
C LYS A 217 -10.14 2.29 5.99
N PHE A 218 -9.79 1.42 5.05
CA PHE A 218 -10.49 1.41 3.77
C PHE A 218 -11.87 0.77 3.91
N THR A 219 -12.89 1.44 3.38
CA THR A 219 -14.20 0.83 3.15
C THR A 219 -14.29 0.35 1.69
N LEU A 220 -15.17 -0.60 1.42
CA LEU A 220 -15.37 -1.11 0.05
C LEU A 220 -15.75 0.03 -0.93
N GLU A 221 -16.51 1.02 -0.44
CA GLU A 221 -16.87 2.23 -1.20
C GLU A 221 -15.66 3.09 -1.52
N ALA A 222 -14.78 3.32 -0.54
CA ALA A 222 -13.55 4.09 -0.74
C ALA A 222 -12.60 3.42 -1.73
N LEU A 223 -12.65 2.09 -1.84
CA LEU A 223 -11.91 1.32 -2.85
C LEU A 223 -12.50 1.44 -4.25
N GLY A 224 -13.68 2.04 -4.41
CA GLY A 224 -14.35 2.25 -5.70
C GLY A 224 -15.44 1.23 -6.03
N MET A 225 -15.73 0.30 -5.12
CA MET A 225 -16.83 -0.65 -5.30
C MET A 225 -18.17 0.09 -5.13
N SER A 226 -19.06 -0.04 -6.06
CA SER A 226 -20.33 0.72 -6.08
C SER A 226 -21.50 -0.08 -6.63
N GLY A 227 -22.71 0.48 -6.51
CA GLY A 227 -23.92 -0.05 -7.12
C GLY A 227 -24.25 -1.48 -6.71
N GLU A 228 -24.58 -2.30 -7.69
CA GLU A 228 -24.99 -3.71 -7.46
C GLU A 228 -23.82 -4.58 -7.02
N VAL A 229 -22.62 -4.34 -7.53
CA VAL A 229 -21.41 -5.10 -7.13
C VAL A 229 -21.20 -4.97 -5.62
N LEU A 230 -21.27 -3.75 -5.07
CA LEU A 230 -21.14 -3.50 -3.63
C LEU A 230 -22.25 -4.21 -2.83
N ARG A 231 -23.51 -4.09 -3.27
CA ARG A 231 -24.64 -4.73 -2.57
C ARG A 231 -24.52 -6.25 -2.57
N SER A 232 -24.20 -6.83 -3.71
CA SER A 232 -24.07 -8.28 -3.86
C SER A 232 -22.86 -8.81 -3.10
N PHE A 233 -21.71 -8.16 -3.20
CA PHE A 233 -20.51 -8.54 -2.46
C PHE A 233 -20.76 -8.44 -0.94
N ASN A 234 -21.39 -7.37 -0.48
CA ASN A 234 -21.76 -7.21 0.93
C ASN A 234 -22.72 -8.32 1.42
N ARG A 235 -23.66 -8.79 0.58
CA ARG A 235 -24.50 -9.96 0.92
C ARG A 235 -23.67 -11.24 1.06
N LEU A 236 -22.66 -11.44 0.20
CA LEU A 236 -21.80 -12.63 0.26
C LEU A 236 -20.95 -12.68 1.53
N VAL A 237 -20.37 -11.56 1.96
CA VAL A 237 -19.53 -11.50 3.17
C VAL A 237 -20.31 -11.58 4.49
N HIS A 238 -21.64 -11.59 4.43
CA HIS A 238 -22.53 -11.81 5.59
C HIS A 238 -23.29 -13.13 5.51
N GLN A 239 -22.90 -14.03 4.60
CA GLN A 239 -23.45 -15.39 4.60
C GLN A 239 -22.94 -16.17 5.81
N PRO A 240 -23.75 -17.05 6.39
CA PRO A 240 -23.34 -17.84 7.56
C PRO A 240 -22.22 -18.84 7.26
N HIS A 241 -22.10 -19.30 6.04
CA HIS A 241 -21.08 -20.24 5.58
C HIS A 241 -20.91 -20.19 4.06
N GLY A 242 -19.81 -20.74 3.56
CA GLY A 242 -19.47 -20.80 2.15
C GLY A 242 -18.13 -20.15 1.86
N ILE A 243 -17.75 -20.05 0.59
CA ILE A 243 -16.48 -19.45 0.14
C ILE A 243 -16.77 -18.25 -0.75
N VAL A 244 -16.13 -17.13 -0.45
CA VAL A 244 -16.04 -15.96 -1.34
C VAL A 244 -14.60 -15.80 -1.79
N LEU A 245 -14.38 -15.79 -3.09
CA LEU A 245 -13.05 -15.65 -3.69
C LEU A 245 -12.84 -14.23 -4.17
N VAL A 246 -11.64 -13.68 -3.91
CA VAL A 246 -11.18 -12.42 -4.49
C VAL A 246 -9.95 -12.71 -5.32
N THR A 247 -10.00 -12.41 -6.63
CA THR A 247 -8.93 -12.76 -7.55
C THR A 247 -8.38 -11.56 -8.30
N GLY A 248 -7.23 -11.73 -8.90
CA GLY A 248 -6.49 -10.72 -9.66
C GLY A 248 -4.98 -10.90 -9.53
N PRO A 249 -4.18 -10.22 -10.36
CA PRO A 249 -2.72 -10.27 -10.27
C PRO A 249 -2.20 -9.66 -8.97
N THR A 250 -0.90 -9.78 -8.76
CA THR A 250 -0.20 -9.07 -7.67
C THR A 250 -0.39 -7.57 -7.81
N GLY A 251 -0.69 -6.90 -6.72
CA GLY A 251 -0.92 -5.44 -6.71
C GLY A 251 -2.29 -4.99 -7.19
N SER A 252 -3.26 -5.90 -7.40
CA SER A 252 -4.65 -5.53 -7.74
C SER A 252 -5.50 -5.10 -6.53
N GLY A 253 -4.97 -5.14 -5.31
CA GLY A 253 -5.65 -4.70 -4.10
C GLY A 253 -6.47 -5.78 -3.39
N LYS A 254 -6.25 -7.07 -3.67
CA LYS A 254 -7.01 -8.19 -3.08
C LYS A 254 -7.04 -8.17 -1.55
N THR A 255 -5.87 -8.08 -0.92
CA THR A 255 -5.75 -8.02 0.55
C THR A 255 -6.51 -6.83 1.11
N THR A 256 -6.40 -5.65 0.48
CA THR A 256 -7.13 -4.45 0.90
C THR A 256 -8.65 -4.64 0.82
N THR A 257 -9.15 -5.31 -0.23
CA THR A 257 -10.58 -5.64 -0.35
C THR A 257 -11.01 -6.63 0.72
N LEU A 258 -10.22 -7.68 0.99
CA LEU A 258 -10.53 -8.62 2.09
C LEU A 258 -10.51 -7.93 3.45
N TYR A 259 -9.54 -7.08 3.73
CA TYR A 259 -9.48 -6.32 4.98
C TYR A 259 -10.66 -5.36 5.13
N ALA A 260 -11.05 -4.67 4.05
CA ALA A 260 -12.25 -3.83 4.04
C ALA A 260 -13.53 -4.66 4.26
N SER A 261 -13.55 -5.92 3.81
CA SER A 261 -14.67 -6.85 4.05
C SER A 261 -14.71 -7.29 5.52
N LEU A 262 -13.56 -7.64 6.09
CA LEU A 262 -13.47 -7.99 7.51
C LEU A 262 -13.89 -6.83 8.42
N GLY A 263 -13.59 -5.59 8.03
CA GLY A 263 -14.04 -4.39 8.75
C GLY A 263 -15.55 -4.16 8.78
N ARG A 264 -16.34 -4.97 8.04
CA ARG A 264 -17.82 -4.95 8.05
C ARG A 264 -18.42 -6.01 8.97
N ILE A 265 -17.62 -6.91 9.48
CA ILE A 265 -18.04 -7.98 10.37
C ILE A 265 -17.94 -7.49 11.81
N ASP A 266 -19.00 -7.73 12.59
CA ASP A 266 -18.99 -7.41 14.01
C ASP A 266 -18.12 -8.40 14.79
N THR A 267 -16.89 -8.02 15.07
CA THR A 267 -15.92 -8.84 15.80
C THR A 267 -16.21 -8.97 17.30
N THR A 268 -17.23 -8.31 17.83
CA THR A 268 -17.64 -8.48 19.23
C THR A 268 -18.49 -9.73 19.42
N SER A 269 -19.17 -10.18 18.37
CA SER A 269 -20.06 -11.34 18.34
C SER A 269 -19.61 -12.46 17.40
N THR A 270 -18.57 -12.21 16.59
CA THR A 270 -18.08 -13.12 15.55
C THR A 270 -16.60 -13.36 15.72
N ASN A 271 -16.16 -14.60 15.82
CA ASN A 271 -14.75 -14.97 15.91
C ASN A 271 -14.12 -15.00 14.50
N VAL A 272 -13.33 -13.99 14.18
CA VAL A 272 -12.67 -13.81 12.87
C VAL A 272 -11.20 -14.14 13.00
N LEU A 273 -10.73 -15.13 12.22
CA LEU A 273 -9.33 -15.55 12.21
C LEU A 273 -8.75 -15.49 10.80
N THR A 274 -7.46 -15.13 10.69
CA THR A 274 -6.78 -15.07 9.39
C THR A 274 -5.50 -15.91 9.35
N VAL A 275 -5.12 -16.34 8.14
CA VAL A 275 -3.77 -16.87 7.81
C VAL A 275 -3.20 -16.10 6.65
N GLU A 276 -2.02 -15.51 6.82
CA GLU A 276 -1.44 -14.53 5.90
C GLU A 276 0.06 -14.75 5.66
N ASP A 277 0.57 -14.33 4.50
CA ASP A 277 1.99 -14.39 4.16
C ASP A 277 2.45 -13.12 3.39
N PRO A 278 2.88 -12.11 4.13
CA PRO A 278 2.76 -11.87 5.57
C PRO A 278 1.50 -11.06 5.93
N ILE A 279 1.28 -10.80 7.22
CA ILE A 279 0.30 -9.79 7.70
C ILE A 279 0.74 -8.42 7.21
N GLU A 280 -0.15 -7.70 6.50
CA GLU A 280 0.17 -6.36 6.00
C GLU A 280 0.06 -5.30 7.10
N TYR A 281 -1.02 -5.31 7.88
CA TYR A 281 -1.21 -4.50 9.08
C TYR A 281 -2.20 -5.17 10.05
N GLU A 282 -2.12 -4.78 11.30
CA GLU A 282 -2.96 -5.35 12.35
C GLU A 282 -4.40 -4.83 12.28
N LEU A 283 -5.36 -5.73 12.41
CA LEU A 283 -6.79 -5.45 12.46
C LEU A 283 -7.29 -5.67 13.88
N ALA A 284 -7.89 -4.62 14.48
CA ALA A 284 -8.41 -4.70 15.83
C ALA A 284 -9.57 -5.72 15.91
N GLY A 285 -9.54 -6.60 16.91
CA GLY A 285 -10.56 -7.60 17.15
C GLY A 285 -10.48 -8.84 16.25
N ILE A 286 -9.42 -9.01 15.44
CA ILE A 286 -9.22 -10.13 14.53
C ILE A 286 -7.95 -10.89 14.92
N GLY A 287 -8.04 -12.21 15.04
CA GLY A 287 -6.90 -13.07 15.30
C GLY A 287 -6.11 -13.36 14.01
N GLN A 288 -4.97 -12.69 13.83
CA GLN A 288 -4.16 -12.82 12.61
C GLN A 288 -2.97 -13.76 12.85
N THR A 289 -2.81 -14.76 12.01
CA THR A 289 -1.70 -15.73 12.04
C THR A 289 -0.83 -15.56 10.80
N GLN A 290 0.46 -15.31 11.01
CA GLN A 290 1.42 -15.21 9.91
C GLN A 290 2.11 -16.55 9.65
N VAL A 291 2.16 -16.95 8.38
CA VAL A 291 2.98 -18.07 7.89
C VAL A 291 4.45 -17.85 8.26
N ASN A 292 5.13 -18.92 8.69
CA ASN A 292 6.54 -18.86 9.04
C ASN A 292 7.27 -20.13 8.58
N ALA A 293 7.94 -20.01 7.43
CA ALA A 293 8.66 -21.12 6.83
C ALA A 293 9.83 -21.64 7.70
N ARG A 294 10.43 -20.80 8.57
CA ARG A 294 11.55 -21.20 9.44
C ARG A 294 11.18 -22.26 10.47
N ILE A 295 9.92 -22.26 10.90
CA ILE A 295 9.37 -23.23 11.85
C ILE A 295 8.35 -24.17 11.21
N ASP A 296 8.31 -24.21 9.88
CA ASP A 296 7.41 -25.04 9.07
C ASP A 296 5.92 -24.79 9.37
N LEU A 297 5.55 -23.55 9.73
CA LEU A 297 4.17 -23.09 9.85
C LEU A 297 3.66 -22.65 8.47
N THR A 298 3.11 -23.59 7.71
CA THR A 298 2.54 -23.38 6.38
C THR A 298 1.08 -22.92 6.45
N PHE A 299 0.50 -22.45 5.31
CA PHE A 299 -0.92 -22.15 5.22
C PHE A 299 -1.79 -23.34 5.66
N GLY A 300 -1.54 -24.54 5.16
CA GLY A 300 -2.30 -25.74 5.53
C GLY A 300 -2.22 -26.08 7.03
N LYS A 301 -1.02 -25.97 7.63
CA LYS A 301 -0.84 -26.23 9.08
C LYS A 301 -1.55 -25.18 9.93
N ALA A 302 -1.40 -23.90 9.59
CA ALA A 302 -2.05 -22.82 10.31
C ALA A 302 -3.58 -22.93 10.20
N LEU A 303 -4.12 -23.20 9.02
CA LEU A 303 -5.55 -23.33 8.77
C LEU A 303 -6.17 -24.49 9.54
N ARG A 304 -5.48 -25.66 9.59
CA ARG A 304 -5.93 -26.79 10.45
C ARG A 304 -5.93 -26.44 11.94
N ALA A 305 -5.01 -25.60 12.39
CA ALA A 305 -4.99 -25.15 13.77
C ALA A 305 -6.13 -24.17 14.06
N ILE A 306 -6.40 -23.23 13.14
CA ILE A 306 -7.48 -22.24 13.23
C ILE A 306 -8.85 -22.91 13.33
N LEU A 307 -9.10 -23.99 12.58
CA LEU A 307 -10.36 -24.75 12.68
C LEU A 307 -10.65 -25.36 14.06
N ARG A 308 -9.68 -25.39 14.96
CA ARG A 308 -9.86 -25.83 16.37
C ARG A 308 -9.96 -24.65 17.35
N GLN A 309 -10.03 -23.42 16.84
CA GLN A 309 -10.12 -22.20 17.63
C GLN A 309 -11.55 -21.58 17.57
N ASP A 310 -12.56 -22.40 17.23
CA ASP A 310 -13.96 -21.98 17.14
C ASP A 310 -14.18 -20.74 16.27
N PRO A 311 -13.70 -20.73 15.00
CA PRO A 311 -13.88 -19.59 14.12
C PRO A 311 -15.30 -19.56 13.54
N ASP A 312 -15.85 -18.37 13.34
CA ASP A 312 -17.05 -18.17 12.49
C ASP A 312 -16.62 -17.78 11.07
N VAL A 313 -15.62 -16.91 10.96
CA VAL A 313 -15.08 -16.40 9.69
C VAL A 313 -13.59 -16.63 9.60
N ILE A 314 -13.17 -17.18 8.47
CA ILE A 314 -11.76 -17.47 8.19
C ILE A 314 -11.32 -16.69 6.95
N MET A 315 -10.25 -15.89 7.06
CA MET A 315 -9.64 -15.28 5.89
C MET A 315 -8.30 -15.97 5.58
N ILE A 316 -8.15 -16.40 4.31
CA ILE A 316 -6.95 -17.03 3.79
C ILE A 316 -6.30 -16.04 2.81
N GLY A 317 -5.10 -15.56 3.16
CA GLY A 317 -4.38 -14.58 2.35
C GLY A 317 -4.28 -14.99 0.89
N GLU A 318 -3.95 -16.24 0.61
CA GLU A 318 -4.00 -16.81 -0.74
C GLU A 318 -4.08 -18.35 -0.72
N ILE A 319 -4.71 -18.91 -1.75
CA ILE A 319 -4.74 -20.35 -2.03
C ILE A 319 -3.74 -20.64 -3.16
N ARG A 320 -2.63 -21.32 -2.83
CA ARG A 320 -1.58 -21.67 -3.80
C ARG A 320 -1.58 -23.15 -4.20
N ASP A 321 -2.09 -24.01 -3.35
CA ASP A 321 -1.99 -25.46 -3.47
C ASP A 321 -3.30 -26.16 -3.14
N PHE A 322 -3.38 -27.44 -3.53
CA PHE A 322 -4.54 -28.28 -3.32
C PHE A 322 -4.87 -28.49 -1.84
N GLU A 323 -3.86 -28.63 -1.00
CA GLU A 323 -4.06 -28.85 0.44
C GLU A 323 -4.82 -27.68 1.07
N THR A 324 -4.38 -26.45 0.81
CA THR A 324 -5.02 -25.23 1.31
C THR A 324 -6.44 -25.10 0.75
N ALA A 325 -6.64 -25.37 -0.56
CA ALA A 325 -7.96 -25.34 -1.21
C ALA A 325 -8.91 -26.35 -0.56
N GLN A 326 -8.47 -27.57 -0.33
CA GLN A 326 -9.27 -28.65 0.26
C GLN A 326 -9.71 -28.30 1.68
N ILE A 327 -8.81 -27.75 2.52
CA ILE A 327 -9.15 -27.35 3.89
C ILE A 327 -10.13 -26.19 3.88
N ALA A 328 -9.95 -25.20 3.00
CA ALA A 328 -10.86 -24.06 2.85
C ALA A 328 -12.29 -24.51 2.50
N ILE A 329 -12.41 -25.45 1.55
CA ILE A 329 -13.70 -26.03 1.16
C ILE A 329 -14.32 -26.82 2.32
N GLN A 330 -13.56 -27.67 3.01
CA GLN A 330 -14.06 -28.42 4.16
C GLN A 330 -14.56 -27.48 5.25
N ALA A 331 -13.82 -26.40 5.54
CA ALA A 331 -14.24 -25.39 6.50
C ALA A 331 -15.62 -24.79 6.12
N SER A 332 -15.80 -24.42 4.85
CA SER A 332 -17.05 -23.84 4.38
C SER A 332 -18.25 -24.81 4.45
N LEU A 333 -18.01 -26.10 4.21
CA LEU A 333 -19.02 -27.14 4.29
C LEU A 333 -19.38 -27.50 5.75
N THR A 334 -18.50 -27.20 6.69
CA THR A 334 -18.73 -27.41 8.13
C THR A 334 -19.29 -26.19 8.85
N GLY A 335 -19.73 -25.17 8.12
CA GLY A 335 -20.50 -24.05 8.68
C GLY A 335 -19.72 -22.73 8.83
N HIS A 336 -18.51 -22.63 8.26
CA HIS A 336 -17.70 -21.41 8.35
C HIS A 336 -17.80 -20.55 7.08
N LEU A 337 -17.74 -19.25 7.22
CA LEU A 337 -17.54 -18.35 6.08
C LEU A 337 -16.04 -18.25 5.80
N VAL A 338 -15.63 -18.55 4.57
CA VAL A 338 -14.24 -18.48 4.12
C VAL A 338 -14.08 -17.36 3.09
N LEU A 339 -13.19 -16.43 3.37
CA LEU A 339 -12.77 -15.39 2.43
C LEU A 339 -11.35 -15.71 1.96
N ALA A 340 -11.10 -15.84 0.66
CA ALA A 340 -9.78 -16.23 0.19
C ALA A 340 -9.37 -15.51 -1.08
N THR A 341 -8.05 -15.45 -1.36
CA THR A 341 -7.59 -14.95 -2.65
C THR A 341 -7.01 -16.03 -3.55
N LEU A 342 -7.12 -15.77 -4.85
CA LEU A 342 -6.48 -16.52 -5.93
C LEU A 342 -5.73 -15.57 -6.88
N HIS A 343 -4.90 -16.15 -7.73
CA HIS A 343 -4.21 -15.43 -8.80
C HIS A 343 -4.74 -15.87 -10.16
N THR A 344 -5.93 -15.40 -10.53
CA THR A 344 -6.51 -15.56 -11.87
C THR A 344 -6.88 -14.20 -12.47
N ASN A 345 -7.14 -14.14 -13.75
CA ASN A 345 -7.36 -12.88 -14.47
C ASN A 345 -8.79 -12.36 -14.35
N ASP A 346 -9.75 -13.23 -14.24
CA ASP A 346 -11.19 -12.95 -14.17
C ASP A 346 -11.89 -13.88 -13.18
N ALA A 347 -13.16 -13.65 -12.93
CA ALA A 347 -13.96 -14.40 -11.97
C ALA A 347 -14.26 -15.84 -12.41
N PRO A 348 -14.63 -16.14 -13.69
CA PRO A 348 -14.81 -17.51 -14.15
C PRO A 348 -13.55 -18.37 -14.04
N SER A 349 -12.38 -17.85 -14.41
CA SER A 349 -11.10 -18.55 -14.30
C SER A 349 -10.74 -18.97 -12.87
N ALA A 350 -11.30 -18.33 -11.84
CA ALA A 350 -11.10 -18.76 -10.46
C ALA A 350 -11.68 -20.15 -10.19
N ILE A 351 -12.81 -20.47 -10.81
CA ILE A 351 -13.45 -21.79 -10.73
C ILE A 351 -12.57 -22.83 -11.42
N THR A 352 -12.21 -22.58 -12.66
CA THR A 352 -11.36 -23.47 -13.48
C THR A 352 -10.04 -23.73 -12.75
N ARG A 353 -9.44 -22.69 -12.18
CA ARG A 353 -8.18 -22.81 -11.43
C ARG A 353 -8.28 -23.75 -10.24
N LEU A 354 -9.35 -23.71 -9.45
CA LEU A 354 -9.55 -24.63 -8.33
C LEU A 354 -9.77 -26.07 -8.82
N ILE A 355 -10.50 -26.27 -9.91
CA ILE A 355 -10.68 -27.59 -10.54
C ILE A 355 -9.34 -28.13 -11.04
N ASP A 356 -8.52 -27.31 -11.69
CA ASP A 356 -7.18 -27.68 -12.19
C ASP A 356 -6.21 -28.00 -11.05
N MET A 357 -6.40 -27.40 -9.87
CA MET A 357 -5.65 -27.74 -8.65
C MET A 357 -6.06 -29.09 -8.06
N GLY A 358 -7.11 -29.72 -8.58
CA GLY A 358 -7.60 -31.05 -8.13
C GLY A 358 -8.85 -30.98 -7.25
N VAL A 359 -9.49 -29.82 -7.09
CA VAL A 359 -10.74 -29.70 -6.33
C VAL A 359 -11.87 -30.37 -7.11
N GLU A 360 -12.61 -31.22 -6.45
CA GLU A 360 -13.76 -31.88 -7.06
C GLU A 360 -14.93 -30.89 -7.30
N PRO A 361 -15.49 -30.86 -8.52
CA PRO A 361 -16.53 -29.88 -8.89
C PRO A 361 -17.77 -29.90 -7.99
N TYR A 362 -18.18 -31.07 -7.49
CA TYR A 362 -19.33 -31.18 -6.60
C TYR A 362 -19.11 -30.49 -5.23
N LEU A 363 -17.88 -30.48 -4.74
CA LEU A 363 -17.51 -29.76 -3.52
C LEU A 363 -17.53 -28.26 -3.76
N LEU A 364 -16.95 -27.84 -4.89
CA LEU A 364 -16.88 -26.41 -5.25
C LEU A 364 -18.26 -25.84 -5.50
N SER A 365 -19.13 -26.56 -6.26
CA SER A 365 -20.51 -26.13 -6.52
C SER A 365 -21.36 -25.98 -5.26
N SER A 366 -21.07 -26.76 -4.21
CA SER A 366 -21.78 -26.72 -2.94
C SER A 366 -21.25 -25.65 -1.98
N SER A 367 -20.00 -25.21 -2.13
CA SER A 367 -19.33 -24.32 -1.18
C SER A 367 -19.15 -22.89 -1.70
N LEU A 368 -18.99 -22.70 -3.02
CA LEU A 368 -18.69 -21.40 -3.60
C LEU A 368 -19.93 -20.50 -3.66
N LEU A 369 -19.86 -19.34 -3.01
CA LEU A 369 -20.88 -18.30 -3.01
C LEU A 369 -20.69 -17.31 -4.16
N GLY A 370 -19.43 -16.99 -4.46
CA GLY A 370 -19.09 -16.09 -5.55
C GLY A 370 -17.60 -15.88 -5.71
N ALA A 371 -17.23 -15.36 -6.86
CA ALA A 371 -15.87 -14.98 -7.19
C ALA A 371 -15.86 -13.54 -7.71
N GLN A 372 -15.01 -12.70 -7.11
CA GLN A 372 -14.79 -11.32 -7.52
C GLN A 372 -13.40 -11.20 -8.13
N ALA A 373 -13.31 -10.69 -9.36
CA ALA A 373 -12.03 -10.28 -9.91
C ALA A 373 -11.88 -8.77 -9.87
N GLN A 374 -10.64 -8.30 -9.73
CA GLN A 374 -10.36 -6.87 -9.61
C GLN A 374 -9.01 -6.46 -10.19
N ARG A 375 -8.96 -5.20 -10.63
CA ARG A 375 -7.75 -4.49 -11.06
C ARG A 375 -7.76 -3.09 -10.45
N LEU A 376 -6.60 -2.45 -10.44
CA LEU A 376 -6.48 -1.03 -10.07
C LEU A 376 -6.21 -0.19 -11.30
N VAL A 377 -7.01 0.87 -11.47
CA VAL A 377 -6.81 1.94 -12.43
C VAL A 377 -6.38 3.21 -11.71
N ARG A 378 -5.55 4.04 -12.36
CA ARG A 378 -5.17 5.35 -11.83
C ARG A 378 -6.33 6.32 -11.98
N LYS A 379 -6.58 7.13 -10.97
CA LYS A 379 -7.57 8.22 -11.04
C LYS A 379 -6.99 9.41 -11.76
N LEU A 380 -7.77 10.03 -12.64
CA LEU A 380 -7.40 11.29 -13.26
C LEU A 380 -7.16 12.35 -12.18
N CYS A 381 -6.11 13.14 -12.36
CA CYS A 381 -5.78 14.20 -11.43
C CYS A 381 -6.88 15.28 -11.44
N PRO A 382 -7.54 15.57 -10.31
CA PRO A 382 -8.64 16.53 -10.28
C PRO A 382 -8.20 17.96 -10.65
N ALA A 383 -6.93 18.28 -10.44
CA ALA A 383 -6.40 19.63 -10.73
C ALA A 383 -6.10 19.87 -12.21
N CYS A 384 -5.92 18.81 -13.03
CA CYS A 384 -5.49 19.00 -14.43
C CYS A 384 -6.24 18.16 -15.46
N LYS A 385 -7.18 17.29 -15.06
CA LYS A 385 -7.99 16.53 -16.03
C LYS A 385 -8.80 17.49 -16.91
N ARG A 386 -8.95 17.14 -18.17
CA ARG A 386 -9.74 17.93 -19.14
C ARG A 386 -10.68 17.03 -19.92
N VAL A 387 -11.78 17.62 -20.37
CA VAL A 387 -12.73 17.01 -21.31
C VAL A 387 -12.39 17.52 -22.71
N ASP A 388 -12.33 16.63 -23.70
CA ASP A 388 -12.21 16.98 -25.11
C ASP A 388 -13.57 17.32 -25.74
N GLY A 389 -13.55 17.65 -27.03
CA GLY A 389 -14.75 17.98 -27.80
C GLY A 389 -15.77 16.84 -27.90
N ASP A 390 -15.34 15.58 -27.71
CA ASP A 390 -16.16 14.37 -27.74
C ASP A 390 -16.67 13.95 -26.34
N GLY A 391 -16.43 14.79 -25.31
CA GLY A 391 -16.85 14.53 -23.94
C GLY A 391 -15.98 13.52 -23.18
N ARG A 392 -14.80 13.17 -23.69
CA ARG A 392 -13.88 12.24 -23.06
C ARG A 392 -12.92 12.96 -22.11
N TRP A 393 -12.66 12.32 -20.96
CA TRP A 393 -11.73 12.82 -19.98
C TRP A 393 -10.29 12.36 -20.26
N HIS A 394 -9.35 13.32 -20.26
CA HIS A 394 -7.93 13.07 -20.54
C HIS A 394 -7.02 13.51 -19.41
N PRO A 395 -5.91 12.78 -19.15
CA PRO A 395 -4.82 13.22 -18.28
C PRO A 395 -4.01 14.32 -19.00
N VAL A 396 -3.72 15.43 -18.31
CA VAL A 396 -2.88 16.51 -18.87
C VAL A 396 -1.50 16.49 -18.25
N GLY A 397 -1.42 16.50 -16.92
CA GLY A 397 -0.19 16.67 -16.16
C GLY A 397 -0.08 18.06 -15.52
N CYS A 398 0.33 18.10 -14.25
CA CYS A 398 0.62 19.30 -13.48
C CYS A 398 1.54 18.98 -12.29
N ALA A 399 2.01 20.01 -11.58
CA ALA A 399 2.84 19.83 -10.40
C ALA A 399 2.18 18.96 -9.31
N ALA A 400 0.85 19.05 -9.11
CA ALA A 400 0.13 18.29 -8.11
C ALA A 400 0.09 16.77 -8.36
N CYS A 401 0.31 16.32 -9.59
CA CYS A 401 0.37 14.90 -9.98
C CYS A 401 1.76 14.48 -10.49
N GLY A 402 2.79 15.29 -10.29
CA GLY A 402 4.13 15.04 -10.82
C GLY A 402 4.16 14.86 -12.33
N GLN A 403 3.40 15.68 -13.07
CA GLN A 403 3.26 15.69 -14.53
C GLN A 403 2.64 14.42 -15.14
N SER A 404 2.14 13.50 -14.34
CA SER A 404 1.59 12.21 -14.83
C SER A 404 0.15 12.34 -15.38
N GLY A 405 -0.60 13.36 -14.97
CA GLY A 405 -2.03 13.48 -15.25
C GLY A 405 -2.92 12.61 -14.35
N TYR A 406 -2.32 11.78 -13.46
CA TYR A 406 -3.03 10.87 -12.57
C TYR A 406 -2.62 11.07 -11.11
N LYS A 407 -3.54 10.82 -10.17
CA LYS A 407 -3.28 10.88 -8.74
C LYS A 407 -4.18 9.93 -7.97
N GLY A 408 -3.58 8.92 -7.35
CA GLY A 408 -4.27 7.87 -6.62
C GLY A 408 -4.87 6.81 -7.54
N ARG A 409 -5.45 5.78 -6.94
CA ARG A 409 -6.00 4.59 -7.64
C ARG A 409 -7.41 4.31 -7.17
N THR A 410 -8.17 3.56 -7.97
CA THR A 410 -9.47 2.98 -7.63
C THR A 410 -9.58 1.60 -8.24
N GLY A 411 -10.44 0.74 -7.67
CA GLY A 411 -10.70 -0.58 -8.22
C GLY A 411 -11.67 -0.52 -9.40
N VAL A 412 -11.47 -1.45 -10.33
CA VAL A 412 -12.48 -1.93 -11.28
C VAL A 412 -12.77 -3.37 -10.93
N TYR A 413 -14.04 -3.74 -10.95
CA TYR A 413 -14.53 -4.99 -10.38
C TYR A 413 -15.45 -5.73 -11.33
N GLU A 414 -15.42 -7.04 -11.24
CA GLU A 414 -16.46 -7.93 -11.72
C GLU A 414 -16.78 -8.93 -10.63
N LEU A 415 -18.04 -9.23 -10.43
CA LEU A 415 -18.52 -10.16 -9.39
C LEU A 415 -19.44 -11.19 -10.00
N MET A 416 -19.02 -12.44 -9.97
CA MET A 416 -19.85 -13.58 -10.32
C MET A 416 -20.44 -14.18 -9.04
N VAL A 417 -21.75 -14.02 -8.86
CA VAL A 417 -22.50 -14.65 -7.79
C VAL A 417 -22.96 -16.02 -8.26
N VAL A 418 -22.71 -17.06 -7.48
CA VAL A 418 -23.03 -18.44 -7.84
C VAL A 418 -24.47 -18.74 -7.49
N ASP A 419 -25.33 -18.70 -8.50
CA ASP A 419 -26.73 -19.12 -8.44
C ASP A 419 -26.89 -20.62 -8.77
N ASP A 420 -28.12 -21.11 -8.80
CA ASP A 420 -28.41 -22.54 -9.07
C ASP A 420 -28.00 -22.97 -10.49
N ALA A 421 -28.08 -22.06 -11.47
CA ALA A 421 -27.66 -22.34 -12.83
C ALA A 421 -26.13 -22.51 -12.92
N LEU A 422 -25.37 -21.61 -12.32
CA LEU A 422 -23.94 -21.70 -12.22
C LEU A 422 -23.49 -22.91 -11.38
N ARG A 423 -24.18 -23.23 -10.31
CA ARG A 423 -23.92 -24.45 -9.52
C ARG A 423 -24.00 -25.72 -10.36
N ALA A 424 -25.06 -25.84 -11.19
CA ALA A 424 -25.23 -26.97 -12.08
C ALA A 424 -24.09 -27.08 -13.12
N LEU A 425 -23.68 -25.95 -13.69
CA LEU A 425 -22.58 -25.89 -14.65
C LEU A 425 -21.23 -26.22 -13.99
N ILE A 426 -20.94 -25.70 -12.80
CA ILE A 426 -19.72 -26.01 -12.03
C ILE A 426 -19.68 -27.51 -11.73
N HIS A 427 -20.81 -28.08 -11.26
CA HIS A 427 -20.93 -29.52 -10.97
C HIS A 427 -20.65 -30.35 -12.20
N GLY A 428 -21.17 -29.92 -13.36
CA GLY A 428 -20.99 -30.58 -14.66
C GLY A 428 -19.62 -30.39 -15.32
N ARG A 429 -18.69 -29.67 -14.69
CA ARG A 429 -17.37 -29.28 -15.28
C ARG A 429 -17.52 -28.52 -16.60
N ALA A 430 -18.49 -27.61 -16.68
CA ALA A 430 -18.71 -26.80 -17.86
C ALA A 430 -17.49 -25.94 -18.20
N ALA A 431 -17.33 -25.63 -19.47
CA ALA A 431 -16.24 -24.77 -19.95
C ALA A 431 -16.42 -23.33 -19.41
N GLU A 432 -15.32 -22.61 -19.29
CA GLU A 432 -15.31 -21.22 -18.80
C GLU A 432 -16.24 -20.29 -19.60
N SER A 433 -16.31 -20.50 -20.93
CA SER A 433 -17.23 -19.76 -21.80
C SER A 433 -18.71 -20.00 -21.48
N GLU A 434 -19.07 -21.20 -21.04
CA GLU A 434 -20.45 -21.53 -20.63
C GLU A 434 -20.77 -20.92 -19.27
N LEU A 435 -19.79 -20.94 -18.32
CA LEU A 435 -19.91 -20.26 -17.04
C LEU A 435 -20.09 -18.75 -17.24
N LEU A 436 -19.30 -18.13 -18.11
CA LEU A 436 -19.40 -16.70 -18.43
C LEU A 436 -20.77 -16.36 -19.08
N ALA A 437 -21.25 -17.19 -20.00
CA ALA A 437 -22.54 -16.98 -20.65
C ALA A 437 -23.69 -17.05 -19.65
N ALA A 438 -23.68 -18.04 -18.75
CA ALA A 438 -24.68 -18.16 -17.69
C ALA A 438 -24.60 -16.99 -16.70
N ALA A 439 -23.41 -16.61 -16.27
CA ALA A 439 -23.20 -15.47 -15.38
C ALA A 439 -23.75 -14.17 -15.98
N LYS A 440 -23.53 -13.90 -17.27
CA LYS A 440 -24.10 -12.73 -17.96
C LYS A 440 -25.63 -12.71 -17.95
N THR A 441 -26.25 -13.87 -18.10
CA THR A 441 -27.70 -14.00 -18.02
C THR A 441 -28.19 -13.68 -16.61
N GLY A 442 -27.42 -14.00 -15.58
CA GLY A 442 -27.67 -13.67 -14.16
C GLY A 442 -27.31 -12.23 -13.75
N GLY A 443 -26.91 -11.37 -14.71
CA GLY A 443 -26.60 -9.95 -14.43
C GLY A 443 -25.13 -9.68 -14.11
N PHE A 444 -24.24 -10.61 -14.41
CA PHE A 444 -22.78 -10.39 -14.30
C PHE A 444 -22.34 -9.27 -15.24
N VAL A 445 -21.62 -8.30 -14.66
CA VAL A 445 -21.02 -7.17 -15.38
C VAL A 445 -19.53 -7.42 -15.51
N PRO A 446 -19.00 -7.57 -16.73
CA PRO A 446 -17.55 -7.70 -16.93
C PRO A 446 -16.76 -6.51 -16.41
N MET A 447 -15.55 -6.73 -15.97
CA MET A 447 -14.65 -5.69 -15.43
C MET A 447 -14.46 -4.51 -16.40
N ARG A 448 -14.44 -4.77 -17.70
CA ARG A 448 -14.33 -3.73 -18.73
C ARG A 448 -15.52 -2.78 -18.74
N ASP A 449 -16.72 -3.28 -18.46
CA ASP A 449 -17.95 -2.48 -18.43
C ASP A 449 -18.01 -1.63 -17.15
N ASP A 450 -17.56 -2.16 -16.01
CA ASP A 450 -17.37 -1.35 -14.80
C ASP A 450 -16.30 -0.27 -15.02
N GLY A 451 -15.22 -0.59 -15.73
CA GLY A 451 -14.24 0.38 -16.17
C GLY A 451 -14.83 1.49 -17.06
N ALA A 452 -15.71 1.13 -18.00
CA ALA A 452 -16.40 2.10 -18.85
C ALA A 452 -17.27 3.07 -18.05
N ARG A 453 -17.93 2.61 -16.97
CA ARG A 453 -18.65 3.46 -16.01
C ARG A 453 -17.73 4.52 -15.39
N LEU A 454 -16.55 4.12 -14.89
CA LEU A 454 -15.56 5.03 -14.31
C LEU A 454 -15.01 6.05 -15.32
N VAL A 455 -14.90 5.66 -16.58
CA VAL A 455 -14.51 6.58 -17.67
C VAL A 455 -15.60 7.61 -17.89
N ALA A 456 -16.88 7.20 -17.97
CA ALA A 456 -18.01 8.10 -18.15
C ALA A 456 -18.15 9.09 -16.97
N GLU A 457 -17.86 8.65 -15.74
CA GLU A 457 -17.84 9.49 -14.54
C GLU A 457 -16.62 10.42 -14.47
N GLY A 458 -15.65 10.30 -15.39
CA GLY A 458 -14.41 11.08 -15.37
C GLY A 458 -13.49 10.78 -14.19
N VAL A 459 -13.57 9.57 -13.67
CA VAL A 459 -12.72 9.07 -12.58
C VAL A 459 -11.37 8.60 -13.13
N THR A 460 -11.39 7.91 -14.28
CA THR A 460 -10.21 7.39 -14.97
C THR A 460 -10.28 7.68 -16.47
N SER A 461 -9.24 7.33 -17.22
CA SER A 461 -9.23 7.42 -18.67
C SER A 461 -9.50 6.06 -19.33
N PHE A 462 -9.91 6.10 -20.59
CA PHE A 462 -10.15 4.91 -21.39
C PHE A 462 -8.88 4.05 -21.54
N GLU A 463 -7.72 4.69 -21.73
CA GLU A 463 -6.42 4.04 -21.89
C GLU A 463 -6.03 3.27 -20.62
N GLU A 464 -6.35 3.80 -19.42
CA GLU A 464 -6.10 3.10 -18.16
C GLU A 464 -6.95 1.84 -18.03
N VAL A 465 -8.23 1.91 -18.40
CA VAL A 465 -9.11 0.73 -18.39
C VAL A 465 -8.59 -0.32 -19.38
N LEU A 466 -8.24 0.08 -20.61
CA LEU A 466 -7.67 -0.84 -21.59
C LEU A 466 -6.36 -1.47 -21.12
N ARG A 467 -5.51 -0.72 -20.43
CA ARG A 467 -4.22 -1.22 -19.91
C ARG A 467 -4.40 -2.41 -18.96
N VAL A 468 -5.47 -2.43 -18.16
CA VAL A 468 -5.68 -3.45 -17.12
C VAL A 468 -6.72 -4.50 -17.50
N THR A 469 -7.51 -4.27 -18.57
CA THR A 469 -8.55 -5.20 -19.06
C THR A 469 -8.23 -5.76 -20.45
N ARG A 470 -6.99 -5.64 -20.91
CA ARG A 470 -6.53 -6.37 -22.11
C ARG A 470 -6.37 -7.84 -21.74
N ASP A 471 -6.98 -8.69 -22.53
CA ASP A 471 -6.83 -10.14 -22.52
C ASP A 471 -5.45 -10.53 -23.06
#